data_d2e793f83be6d33bbe5fc1711e66c5fb
#
_entry.id   d2e793f83be6d33bbe5fc1711e66c5fb
#
_cell.length_a   1.000
_cell.length_b   1.000
_cell.length_c   1.000
_cell.angle_alpha   90.00
_cell.angle_beta   90.00
_cell.angle_gamma   90.00
#
_symmetry.space_group_name_H-M   'P 1'
#
loop_
_entity.id
_entity.type
_entity.pdbx_description
1 polymer ?
#
loop_
_entity_poly.entity_id
_entity_poly.type
_entity_poly.pdbx_seq_one_letter_code
_entity_poly.pdbx_strand_id
1 'polypeptide(L)'
;MFTGIISHLGKIENITHPNDWELAVNVENSKNSPDFDGLLIGASISCSGICLTLKKKNETTLLFDVSDETVSKTNFKNWRIGDFINLEKSLKVGDEIGGHFVYGHVDTTAKVMEIKKINGSFKVVFLVNKKFMKYFAAKGSISIDGVSLTVNEILEESFSVNIVPFTWDNTSFKYYKIDTIVNVEIDILARYLERINLSNWLFY
;
A
#
# COMPACT_ATOMS: atom_id res chain seq x y z
N MET A 1 -4.40 -11.19 -2.93
CA MET A 1 -4.21 -10.39 -4.15
C MET A 1 -5.27 -9.31 -4.19
N PHE A 2 -4.90 -8.11 -4.63
CA PHE A 2 -5.67 -6.86 -4.59
C PHE A 2 -5.54 -6.13 -5.93
N THR A 3 -6.26 -5.04 -6.11
CA THR A 3 -6.21 -4.23 -7.34
C THR A 3 -5.48 -2.90 -7.15
N GLY A 4 -5.24 -2.49 -5.91
CA GLY A 4 -4.74 -1.17 -5.57
C GLY A 4 -5.80 -0.06 -5.63
N ILE A 5 -7.06 -0.44 -5.67
CA ILE A 5 -8.21 0.47 -5.56
C ILE A 5 -8.71 0.44 -4.12
N ILE A 6 -8.40 1.49 -3.40
CA ILE A 6 -8.75 1.58 -1.98
C ILE A 6 -10.26 1.71 -1.82
N SER A 7 -10.82 0.80 -1.05
CA SER A 7 -12.25 0.80 -0.75
C SER A 7 -12.59 1.57 0.52
N HIS A 8 -11.66 1.64 1.50
CA HIS A 8 -11.91 2.21 2.81
C HIS A 8 -10.70 2.86 3.43
N LEU A 9 -10.95 3.78 4.36
CA LEU A 9 -9.96 4.27 5.33
C LEU A 9 -10.30 3.68 6.70
N GLY A 10 -9.38 2.89 7.24
CA GLY A 10 -9.43 2.41 8.61
C GLY A 10 -8.66 3.33 9.53
N LYS A 11 -9.17 3.53 10.75
CA LYS A 11 -8.45 4.27 11.80
C LYS A 11 -7.77 3.28 12.75
N ILE A 12 -6.49 3.43 12.99
CA ILE A 12 -5.76 2.60 13.94
C ILE A 12 -6.31 2.87 15.35
N GLU A 13 -6.87 1.84 15.95
CA GLU A 13 -7.47 1.90 17.29
C GLU A 13 -6.49 1.43 18.36
N ASN A 14 -5.69 0.41 18.04
CA ASN A 14 -4.67 -0.10 18.95
C ASN A 14 -3.53 -0.79 18.20
N ILE A 15 -2.33 -0.74 18.78
CA ILE A 15 -1.15 -1.51 18.37
C ILE A 15 -0.52 -2.05 19.66
N THR A 16 -0.44 -3.36 19.79
CA THR A 16 0.15 -4.02 20.94
C THR A 16 1.21 -5.03 20.53
N HIS A 17 2.11 -5.35 21.45
CA HIS A 17 3.17 -6.33 21.26
C HIS A 17 3.31 -7.20 22.53
N PRO A 18 2.29 -8.01 22.86
CA PRO A 18 2.37 -8.86 24.05
C PRO A 18 3.38 -10.00 23.87
N ASN A 19 3.30 -10.77 22.78
CA ASN A 19 4.26 -11.78 22.32
C ASN A 19 4.56 -11.56 20.84
N ASP A 20 3.54 -11.26 20.05
CA ASP A 20 3.56 -10.87 18.65
C ASP A 20 2.87 -9.52 18.49
N TRP A 21 3.13 -8.83 17.37
CA TRP A 21 2.45 -7.57 17.08
C TRP A 21 0.98 -7.82 16.72
N GLU A 22 0.08 -7.08 17.34
CA GLU A 22 -1.34 -7.05 17.01
C GLU A 22 -1.74 -5.63 16.58
N LEU A 23 -2.53 -5.55 15.51
CA LEU A 23 -3.10 -4.32 14.97
C LEU A 23 -4.62 -4.38 15.05
N ALA A 24 -5.23 -3.41 15.73
CA ALA A 24 -6.68 -3.20 15.71
C ALA A 24 -7.01 -1.96 14.87
N VAL A 25 -7.92 -2.13 13.91
CA VAL A 25 -8.32 -1.08 12.96
C VAL A 25 -9.83 -0.90 13.04
N ASN A 26 -10.26 0.32 13.38
CA ASN A 26 -11.67 0.71 13.36
C ASN A 26 -12.10 1.11 11.94
N VAL A 27 -13.25 0.59 11.50
CA VAL A 27 -13.83 0.81 10.15
C VAL A 27 -15.19 1.50 10.17
N GLU A 28 -15.64 2.00 11.33
CA GLU A 28 -16.97 2.58 11.53
C GLU A 28 -17.29 3.79 10.62
N ASN A 29 -16.28 4.60 10.30
CA ASN A 29 -16.46 5.84 9.54
C ASN A 29 -16.45 5.69 8.03
N SER A 30 -16.40 4.49 7.51
CA SER A 30 -16.47 4.25 6.07
C SER A 30 -17.92 4.30 5.58
N LYS A 31 -18.50 5.49 5.52
CA LYS A 31 -19.92 5.79 5.24
C LYS A 31 -20.53 5.19 3.96
N ASN A 32 -19.74 4.50 3.14
CA ASN A 32 -20.20 3.81 1.93
C ASN A 32 -19.74 2.36 1.87
N SER A 33 -19.47 1.75 3.02
CA SER A 33 -18.98 0.39 3.06
C SER A 33 -20.08 -0.61 3.36
N PRO A 34 -20.59 -1.31 2.37
CA PRO A 34 -21.46 -2.43 2.64
C PRO A 34 -20.75 -3.64 3.23
N ASP A 35 -19.39 -3.70 3.38
CA ASP A 35 -18.94 -5.07 3.24
C ASP A 35 -17.75 -5.59 4.03
N PHE A 36 -17.41 -5.04 5.17
CA PHE A 36 -16.62 -5.84 6.11
C PHE A 36 -17.49 -6.89 6.85
N ASP A 37 -18.81 -6.77 6.80
CA ASP A 37 -19.74 -7.72 7.43
C ASP A 37 -19.61 -9.14 6.85
N GLY A 38 -19.41 -9.26 5.56
CA GLY A 38 -19.23 -10.54 4.86
C GLY A 38 -17.84 -11.17 4.94
N LEU A 39 -16.87 -10.53 5.62
CA LEU A 39 -15.51 -11.07 5.74
C LEU A 39 -15.47 -12.26 6.69
N LEU A 40 -14.82 -13.34 6.26
CA LEU A 40 -14.52 -14.49 7.08
C LEU A 40 -13.19 -14.28 7.84
N ILE A 41 -13.11 -14.83 9.04
CA ILE A 41 -11.81 -14.97 9.75
C ILE A 41 -10.87 -15.77 8.85
N GLY A 42 -9.61 -15.33 8.75
CA GLY A 42 -8.63 -15.89 7.82
C GLY A 42 -8.59 -15.18 6.45
N ALA A 43 -9.52 -14.25 6.17
CA ALA A 43 -9.45 -13.45 4.94
C ALA A 43 -8.23 -12.54 4.93
N SER A 44 -7.63 -12.35 3.76
CA SER A 44 -6.56 -11.37 3.56
C SER A 44 -7.14 -9.98 3.29
N ILE A 45 -6.58 -8.98 3.94
CA ILE A 45 -6.90 -7.56 3.76
C ILE A 45 -5.59 -6.80 3.53
N SER A 46 -5.56 -5.93 2.54
CA SER A 46 -4.47 -4.97 2.36
C SER A 46 -4.65 -3.83 3.34
N CYS A 47 -3.69 -3.65 4.24
CA CYS A 47 -3.61 -2.56 5.21
C CYS A 47 -2.46 -1.63 4.80
N SER A 48 -2.76 -0.50 4.15
CA SER A 48 -1.74 0.37 3.51
C SER A 48 -0.70 -0.43 2.72
N GLY A 49 -1.17 -1.35 1.85
CA GLY A 49 -0.32 -2.19 1.01
C GLY A 49 0.33 -3.39 1.71
N ILE A 50 0.03 -3.62 2.99
CA ILE A 50 0.49 -4.81 3.71
C ILE A 50 -0.63 -5.85 3.71
N CYS A 51 -0.37 -7.03 3.14
CA CYS A 51 -1.32 -8.14 3.20
C CYS A 51 -1.32 -8.74 4.60
N LEU A 52 -2.41 -8.53 5.34
CA LEU A 52 -2.61 -9.09 6.68
C LEU A 52 -3.78 -10.05 6.71
N THR A 53 -3.67 -11.07 7.54
CA THR A 53 -4.75 -12.05 7.75
C THR A 53 -5.66 -11.61 8.89
N LEU A 54 -6.95 -11.54 8.62
CA LEU A 54 -7.96 -11.19 9.61
C LEU A 54 -8.03 -12.26 10.70
N LYS A 55 -7.60 -11.92 11.91
CA LYS A 55 -7.60 -12.82 13.08
C LYS A 55 -8.95 -12.84 13.77
N LYS A 56 -9.54 -11.65 13.95
CA LYS A 56 -10.81 -11.47 14.66
C LYS A 56 -11.50 -10.21 14.15
N LYS A 57 -12.81 -10.20 14.20
CA LYS A 57 -13.60 -8.98 13.92
C LYS A 57 -14.75 -8.84 14.90
N ASN A 58 -15.17 -7.62 15.14
CA ASN A 58 -16.48 -7.27 15.69
C ASN A 58 -17.20 -6.32 14.70
N GLU A 59 -18.24 -5.62 15.11
CA GLU A 59 -19.04 -4.74 14.25
C GLU A 59 -18.22 -3.61 13.61
N THR A 60 -17.23 -3.08 14.32
CA THR A 60 -16.48 -1.88 13.91
C THR A 60 -14.99 -2.08 13.86
N THR A 61 -14.43 -3.16 14.40
CA THR A 61 -12.99 -3.34 14.54
C THR A 61 -12.51 -4.63 13.89
N LEU A 62 -11.44 -4.52 13.11
CA LEU A 62 -10.70 -5.63 12.53
C LEU A 62 -9.39 -5.81 13.30
N LEU A 63 -9.08 -7.05 13.72
CA LEU A 63 -7.86 -7.40 14.44
C LEU A 63 -6.98 -8.30 13.58
N PHE A 64 -5.69 -7.98 13.53
CA PHE A 64 -4.68 -8.67 12.74
C PHE A 64 -3.48 -9.03 13.59
N ASP A 65 -2.85 -10.17 13.30
CA ASP A 65 -1.48 -10.46 13.73
C ASP A 65 -0.50 -9.89 12.70
N VAL A 66 0.61 -9.31 13.18
CA VAL A 66 1.65 -8.74 12.32
C VAL A 66 2.99 -9.35 12.72
N SER A 67 3.68 -9.98 11.77
CA SER A 67 4.97 -10.61 12.03
C SER A 67 6.10 -9.59 12.16
N ASP A 68 7.17 -9.95 12.88
CA ASP A 68 8.38 -9.12 12.96
C ASP A 68 9.00 -8.86 11.58
N GLU A 69 8.93 -9.82 10.67
CA GLU A 69 9.36 -9.62 9.27
C GLU A 69 8.57 -8.48 8.61
N THR A 70 7.25 -8.47 8.75
CA THR A 70 6.39 -7.39 8.25
C THR A 70 6.76 -6.05 8.87
N VAL A 71 6.93 -5.99 10.18
CA VAL A 71 7.35 -4.78 10.90
C VAL A 71 8.70 -4.26 10.42
N SER A 72 9.64 -5.16 10.13
CA SER A 72 10.99 -4.80 9.68
C SER A 72 11.06 -4.25 8.25
N LYS A 73 10.14 -4.69 7.38
CA LYS A 73 10.15 -4.37 5.94
C LYS A 73 9.24 -3.23 5.54
N THR A 74 8.33 -2.83 6.42
CA THR A 74 7.27 -1.87 6.12
C THR A 74 7.35 -0.61 6.98
N ASN A 75 6.45 0.34 6.71
CA ASN A 75 6.31 1.53 7.54
C ASN A 75 5.50 1.28 8.83
N PHE A 76 5.10 0.05 9.14
CA PHE A 76 4.26 -0.32 10.29
C PHE A 76 4.78 0.27 11.62
N LYS A 77 6.10 0.22 11.85
CA LYS A 77 6.73 0.79 13.07
C LYS A 77 6.51 2.29 13.26
N ASN A 78 6.14 3.00 12.20
CA ASN A 78 5.87 4.43 12.23
C ASN A 78 4.39 4.72 12.54
N TRP A 79 3.51 3.73 12.46
CA TRP A 79 2.09 3.89 12.72
C TRP A 79 1.82 4.21 14.18
N ARG A 80 0.80 5.02 14.41
CA ARG A 80 0.36 5.45 15.74
C ARG A 80 -1.15 5.27 15.88
N ILE A 81 -1.59 5.08 17.10
CA ILE A 81 -3.04 5.10 17.42
C ILE A 81 -3.61 6.44 16.94
N GLY A 82 -4.71 6.36 16.19
CA GLY A 82 -5.37 7.50 15.59
C GLY A 82 -5.02 7.76 14.12
N ASP A 83 -3.93 7.16 13.59
CA ASP A 83 -3.59 7.27 12.17
C ASP A 83 -4.64 6.58 11.29
N PHE A 84 -4.77 7.07 10.05
CA PHE A 84 -5.62 6.47 9.03
C PHE A 84 -4.78 5.66 8.05
N ILE A 85 -5.21 4.45 7.77
CA ILE A 85 -4.61 3.53 6.81
C ILE A 85 -5.58 3.15 5.70
N ASN A 86 -5.06 2.91 4.50
CA ASN A 86 -5.82 2.42 3.36
C ASN A 86 -6.21 0.97 3.57
N LEU A 87 -7.45 0.62 3.25
CA LEU A 87 -7.93 -0.75 3.33
C LEU A 87 -8.52 -1.18 1.98
N GLU A 88 -8.16 -2.40 1.58
CA GLU A 88 -8.73 -3.08 0.42
C GLU A 88 -8.94 -4.56 0.74
N LYS A 89 -10.10 -5.10 0.37
CA LYS A 89 -10.40 -6.53 0.48
C LYS A 89 -9.74 -7.30 -0.65
N SER A 90 -9.50 -8.59 -0.43
CA SER A 90 -9.03 -9.47 -1.51
C SER A 90 -9.97 -9.47 -2.68
N LEU A 91 -9.39 -9.44 -3.89
CA LEU A 91 -10.06 -9.59 -5.18
C LEU A 91 -10.80 -10.93 -5.24
N LYS A 92 -12.03 -10.91 -5.72
CA LYS A 92 -12.83 -12.10 -6.00
C LYS A 92 -12.82 -12.41 -7.49
N VAL A 93 -13.12 -13.66 -7.87
CA VAL A 93 -13.31 -14.02 -9.26
C VAL A 93 -14.52 -13.25 -9.82
N GLY A 94 -14.30 -12.51 -10.91
CA GLY A 94 -15.31 -11.68 -11.56
C GLY A 94 -15.27 -10.20 -11.17
N ASP A 95 -14.45 -9.80 -10.18
CA ASP A 95 -14.24 -8.38 -9.87
C ASP A 95 -13.44 -7.68 -10.97
N GLU A 96 -13.66 -6.37 -11.13
CA GLU A 96 -12.90 -5.52 -12.05
C GLU A 96 -11.49 -5.23 -11.50
N ILE A 97 -10.49 -5.21 -12.39
CA ILE A 97 -9.13 -4.80 -12.07
C ILE A 97 -8.96 -3.34 -12.49
N GLY A 98 -9.39 -2.42 -11.66
CA GLY A 98 -9.31 -0.98 -11.94
C GLY A 98 -7.90 -0.38 -11.83
N GLY A 99 -6.96 -1.09 -11.19
CA GLY A 99 -5.56 -0.70 -11.03
C GLY A 99 -4.59 -1.68 -11.71
N HIS A 100 -3.80 -2.38 -10.93
CA HIS A 100 -2.92 -3.47 -11.36
C HIS A 100 -2.93 -4.60 -10.32
N PHE A 101 -2.24 -5.71 -10.58
CA PHE A 101 -2.13 -6.78 -9.60
C PHE A 101 -1.23 -6.37 -8.44
N VAL A 102 -1.83 -6.12 -7.27
CA VAL A 102 -1.16 -5.80 -6.01
C VAL A 102 -1.27 -7.01 -5.09
N TYR A 103 -0.16 -7.44 -4.52
CA TYR A 103 -0.11 -8.64 -3.69
C TYR A 103 -0.13 -8.33 -2.19
N GLY A 104 0.15 -7.09 -1.84
CA GLY A 104 0.35 -6.69 -0.44
C GLY A 104 1.70 -7.14 0.11
N HIS A 105 2.66 -7.39 -0.79
CA HIS A 105 4.02 -7.82 -0.48
C HIS A 105 4.99 -6.65 -0.65
N VAL A 106 5.03 -5.79 0.36
CA VAL A 106 5.86 -4.58 0.37
C VAL A 106 7.33 -4.92 0.14
N ASP A 107 7.93 -4.28 -0.88
CA ASP A 107 9.36 -4.45 -1.22
C ASP A 107 10.27 -3.54 -0.42
N THR A 108 9.79 -2.33 -0.17
CA THR A 108 10.57 -1.28 0.49
C THR A 108 9.63 -0.18 0.99
N THR A 109 10.22 0.79 1.66
CA THR A 109 9.57 2.05 1.98
C THR A 109 10.15 3.18 1.16
N ALA A 110 9.36 4.22 0.95
CA ALA A 110 9.81 5.47 0.36
C ALA A 110 9.44 6.65 1.25
N LYS A 111 10.12 7.78 1.06
CA LYS A 111 9.89 9.00 1.80
C LYS A 111 9.30 10.08 0.89
N VAL A 112 8.24 10.74 1.33
CA VAL A 112 7.66 11.88 0.64
C VAL A 112 8.61 13.07 0.69
N MET A 113 9.06 13.55 -0.48
CA MET A 113 9.98 14.68 -0.61
C MET A 113 9.28 15.96 -1.03
N GLU A 114 8.24 15.86 -1.84
CA GLU A 114 7.49 17.00 -2.34
C GLU A 114 6.01 16.63 -2.50
N ILE A 115 5.14 17.56 -2.15
CA ILE A 115 3.70 17.52 -2.47
C ILE A 115 3.35 18.87 -3.10
N LYS A 116 2.94 18.86 -4.35
CA LYS A 116 2.59 20.08 -5.09
C LYS A 116 1.26 19.91 -5.79
N LYS A 117 0.33 20.83 -5.53
CA LYS A 117 -0.93 20.90 -6.28
C LYS A 117 -0.68 21.45 -7.67
N ILE A 118 -1.09 20.74 -8.72
CA ILE A 118 -0.91 21.10 -10.12
C ILE A 118 -2.25 20.90 -10.84
N ASN A 119 -2.87 22.00 -11.31
CA ASN A 119 -4.07 21.96 -12.14
C ASN A 119 -5.14 20.96 -11.70
N GLY A 120 -5.47 20.96 -10.39
CA GLY A 120 -6.50 20.09 -9.83
C GLY A 120 -6.05 18.67 -9.46
N SER A 121 -4.78 18.34 -9.64
CA SER A 121 -4.17 17.10 -9.16
C SER A 121 -3.01 17.38 -8.20
N PHE A 122 -2.42 16.33 -7.62
CA PHE A 122 -1.29 16.44 -6.70
C PHE A 122 -0.10 15.67 -7.28
N LYS A 123 0.97 16.37 -7.63
CA LYS A 123 2.27 15.74 -7.89
C LYS A 123 2.91 15.43 -6.54
N VAL A 124 3.29 14.17 -6.35
CA VAL A 124 4.04 13.71 -5.17
C VAL A 124 5.35 13.09 -5.63
N VAL A 125 6.46 13.51 -5.02
CA VAL A 125 7.79 12.96 -5.26
C VAL A 125 8.21 12.10 -4.08
N PHE A 126 8.69 10.89 -4.37
CA PHE A 126 9.11 9.91 -3.39
C PHE A 126 10.60 9.60 -3.56
N LEU A 127 11.36 9.68 -2.48
CA LEU A 127 12.72 9.17 -2.38
C LEU A 127 12.67 7.69 -2.01
N VAL A 128 13.34 6.85 -2.75
CA VAL A 128 13.42 5.41 -2.52
C VAL A 128 14.86 4.94 -2.65
N ASN A 129 15.20 3.82 -2.00
CA ASN A 129 16.54 3.26 -2.10
C ASN A 129 16.87 2.93 -3.56
N LYS A 130 18.02 3.43 -4.05
CA LYS A 130 18.51 3.32 -5.43
C LYS A 130 18.48 1.89 -6.00
N LYS A 131 18.68 0.88 -5.16
CA LYS A 131 18.64 -0.54 -5.59
C LYS A 131 17.31 -0.98 -6.20
N PHE A 132 16.20 -0.27 -5.87
CA PHE A 132 14.86 -0.57 -6.40
C PHE A 132 14.54 0.20 -7.68
N MET A 133 15.32 1.24 -8.03
CA MET A 133 15.02 2.09 -9.19
C MET A 133 14.99 1.32 -10.52
N LYS A 134 15.73 0.23 -10.64
CA LYS A 134 15.74 -0.66 -11.81
C LYS A 134 14.40 -1.33 -12.11
N TYR A 135 13.49 -1.38 -11.15
CA TYR A 135 12.14 -1.94 -11.31
C TYR A 135 11.11 -0.90 -11.73
N PHE A 136 11.44 0.38 -11.73
CA PHE A 136 10.51 1.44 -12.08
C PHE A 136 10.62 1.77 -13.56
N ALA A 137 9.47 1.91 -14.20
CA ALA A 137 9.37 2.36 -15.58
C ALA A 137 8.45 3.58 -15.66
N ALA A 138 8.83 4.58 -16.46
CA ALA A 138 7.92 5.69 -16.75
C ALA A 138 6.65 5.14 -17.39
N LYS A 139 5.48 5.57 -16.90
CA LYS A 139 4.15 5.05 -17.24
C LYS A 139 3.88 3.60 -16.76
N GLY A 140 4.78 2.99 -16.02
CA GLY A 140 4.55 1.73 -15.32
C GLY A 140 3.69 1.90 -14.07
N SER A 141 3.17 0.79 -13.56
CA SER A 141 2.38 0.74 -12.33
C SER A 141 3.28 0.62 -11.11
N ILE A 142 2.81 1.17 -10.00
CA ILE A 142 3.42 1.04 -8.67
C ILE A 142 2.32 1.11 -7.62
N SER A 143 2.48 0.37 -6.52
CA SER A 143 1.60 0.49 -5.37
C SER A 143 2.27 1.29 -4.26
N ILE A 144 1.60 2.37 -3.81
CA ILE A 144 2.05 3.22 -2.70
C ILE A 144 0.99 3.17 -1.59
N ASP A 145 1.38 2.66 -0.41
CA ASP A 145 0.44 2.36 0.68
C ASP A 145 -0.84 1.65 0.18
N GLY A 146 -0.65 0.67 -0.73
CA GLY A 146 -1.70 -0.11 -1.34
C GLY A 146 -2.43 0.55 -2.50
N VAL A 147 -2.19 1.82 -2.79
CA VAL A 147 -2.85 2.54 -3.91
C VAL A 147 -2.11 2.28 -5.21
N SER A 148 -2.82 1.78 -6.23
CA SER A 148 -2.30 1.66 -7.60
C SER A 148 -2.14 3.02 -8.25
N LEU A 149 -0.92 3.35 -8.67
CA LEU A 149 -0.56 4.63 -9.28
C LEU A 149 0.32 4.42 -10.51
N THR A 150 0.36 5.43 -11.36
CA THR A 150 1.23 5.47 -12.53
C THR A 150 2.48 6.31 -12.22
N VAL A 151 3.65 5.75 -12.48
CA VAL A 151 4.92 6.46 -12.38
C VAL A 151 5.02 7.48 -13.51
N ASN A 152 5.28 8.75 -13.18
CA ASN A 152 5.40 9.82 -14.17
C ASN A 152 6.86 10.06 -14.55
N GLU A 153 7.68 10.47 -13.60
CA GLU A 153 9.09 10.81 -13.80
C GLU A 153 9.95 9.91 -12.93
N ILE A 154 11.12 9.55 -13.43
CA ILE A 154 12.11 8.75 -12.73
C ILE A 154 13.41 9.56 -12.71
N LEU A 155 13.96 9.74 -11.51
CA LEU A 155 15.25 10.33 -11.25
C LEU A 155 16.20 9.28 -10.67
N GLU A 156 17.40 9.67 -10.26
CA GLU A 156 18.42 8.71 -9.80
C GLU A 156 17.99 7.88 -8.56
N GLU A 157 17.33 8.53 -7.59
CA GLU A 157 16.88 7.90 -6.35
C GLU A 157 15.44 8.29 -5.98
N SER A 158 14.69 8.85 -6.94
CA SER A 158 13.32 9.29 -6.69
C SER A 158 12.45 9.11 -7.92
N PHE A 159 11.15 9.08 -7.70
CA PHE A 159 10.14 9.05 -8.74
C PHE A 159 8.96 9.94 -8.36
N SER A 160 8.17 10.34 -9.34
CA SER A 160 6.96 11.09 -9.11
C SER A 160 5.72 10.37 -9.61
N VAL A 161 4.61 10.65 -8.96
CA VAL A 161 3.26 10.25 -9.39
C VAL A 161 2.35 11.46 -9.41
N ASN A 162 1.26 11.38 -10.16
CA ASN A 162 0.18 12.36 -10.14
C ASN A 162 -1.07 11.70 -9.55
N ILE A 163 -1.58 12.29 -8.47
CA ILE A 163 -2.74 11.77 -7.75
C ILE A 163 -3.94 12.66 -8.08
N VAL A 164 -4.98 12.08 -8.67
CA VAL A 164 -6.22 12.79 -8.97
C VAL A 164 -7.00 13.12 -7.69
N PRO A 165 -7.85 14.16 -7.68
CA PRO A 165 -8.54 14.60 -6.46
C PRO A 165 -9.32 13.48 -5.78
N PHE A 166 -10.03 12.65 -6.54
CA PHE A 166 -10.78 11.54 -5.99
C PHE A 166 -9.91 10.59 -5.16
N THR A 167 -8.76 10.18 -5.69
CA THR A 167 -7.82 9.31 -4.99
C THR A 167 -7.20 10.01 -3.77
N TRP A 168 -6.84 11.30 -3.92
CA TRP A 168 -6.31 12.10 -2.82
C TRP A 168 -7.28 12.16 -1.64
N ASP A 169 -8.55 12.48 -1.90
CA ASP A 169 -9.55 12.71 -0.86
C ASP A 169 -10.04 11.39 -0.21
N ASN A 170 -9.98 10.27 -0.94
CA ASN A 170 -10.51 8.98 -0.50
C ASN A 170 -9.46 7.99 0.02
N THR A 171 -8.19 8.42 0.11
CA THR A 171 -7.10 7.59 0.63
C THR A 171 -6.33 8.32 1.73
N SER A 172 -5.36 7.63 2.33
CA SER A 172 -4.46 8.21 3.34
C SER A 172 -3.60 9.36 2.80
N PHE A 173 -3.51 9.55 1.47
CA PHE A 173 -2.71 10.63 0.86
C PHE A 173 -3.05 12.02 1.39
N LYS A 174 -4.31 12.31 1.72
CA LYS A 174 -4.71 13.60 2.29
C LYS A 174 -4.07 13.95 3.62
N TYR A 175 -3.52 12.97 4.32
CA TYR A 175 -2.80 13.15 5.60
C TYR A 175 -1.28 13.21 5.43
N TYR A 176 -0.75 13.00 4.22
CA TYR A 176 0.69 12.99 3.98
C TYR A 176 1.30 14.39 4.12
N LYS A 177 2.53 14.37 4.60
CA LYS A 177 3.40 15.54 4.75
C LYS A 177 4.77 15.19 4.20
N ILE A 178 5.61 16.21 4.01
CA ILE A 178 7.04 15.98 3.77
C ILE A 178 7.58 15.08 4.90
N ASP A 179 8.48 14.17 4.55
CA ASP A 179 9.07 13.13 5.40
C ASP A 179 8.12 11.99 5.82
N THR A 180 6.86 11.97 5.38
CA THR A 180 6.00 10.78 5.55
C THR A 180 6.67 9.57 4.91
N ILE A 181 6.72 8.45 5.63
CA ILE A 181 7.24 7.16 5.15
C ILE A 181 6.06 6.32 4.69
N VAL A 182 6.13 5.82 3.45
CA VAL A 182 5.09 5.03 2.80
C VAL A 182 5.60 3.65 2.40
N ASN A 183 4.72 2.67 2.32
CA ASN A 183 5.03 1.35 1.77
C ASN A 183 5.05 1.40 0.25
N VAL A 184 5.99 0.69 -0.36
CA VAL A 184 6.12 0.57 -1.81
C VAL A 184 6.13 -0.90 -2.18
N GLU A 185 5.21 -1.29 -3.07
CA GLU A 185 5.21 -2.58 -3.74
C GLU A 185 5.46 -2.36 -5.23
N ILE A 186 6.48 -3.02 -5.76
CA ILE A 186 6.86 -3.00 -7.16
C ILE A 186 5.88 -3.87 -7.95
N ASP A 187 5.54 -3.47 -9.18
CA ASP A 187 4.76 -4.32 -10.08
C ASP A 187 5.44 -5.69 -10.23
N ILE A 188 4.70 -6.75 -9.96
CA ILE A 188 5.21 -8.13 -9.97
C ILE A 188 5.85 -8.50 -11.30
N LEU A 189 5.38 -7.95 -12.42
CA LEU A 189 5.94 -8.18 -13.74
C LEU A 189 7.37 -7.68 -13.83
N ALA A 190 7.68 -6.51 -13.27
CA ALA A 190 9.05 -5.98 -13.25
C ALA A 190 10.00 -6.89 -12.46
N ARG A 191 9.53 -7.49 -11.37
CA ARG A 191 10.32 -8.42 -10.54
C ARG A 191 10.66 -9.71 -11.30
N TYR A 192 9.71 -10.30 -12.03
CA TYR A 192 9.97 -11.50 -12.82
C TYR A 192 10.86 -11.22 -14.03
N LEU A 193 10.66 -10.09 -14.72
CA LEU A 193 11.52 -9.68 -15.83
C LEU A 193 12.95 -9.51 -15.41
N GLU A 194 13.22 -8.87 -14.28
CA GLU A 194 14.58 -8.72 -13.73
C GLU A 194 15.19 -10.10 -13.44
N ARG A 195 14.44 -11.02 -12.83
CA ARG A 195 14.96 -12.37 -12.53
C ARG A 195 15.31 -13.15 -13.79
N ILE A 196 14.48 -13.05 -14.83
CA ILE A 196 14.73 -13.72 -16.14
C ILE A 196 15.95 -13.11 -16.82
N ASN A 197 16.10 -11.80 -16.83
CA ASN A 197 17.26 -11.13 -17.40
C ASN A 197 18.56 -11.57 -16.73
N LEU A 198 18.60 -11.63 -15.41
CA LEU A 198 19.78 -12.10 -14.67
C LEU A 198 20.14 -13.56 -14.99
N SER A 199 19.17 -14.43 -15.28
CA SER A 199 19.44 -15.83 -15.64
C SER A 199 20.01 -15.97 -17.04
N ASN A 200 19.66 -15.08 -17.99
CA ASN A 200 20.20 -15.13 -19.37
C ASN A 200 21.68 -14.74 -19.45
N TRP A 201 22.23 -13.99 -18.50
CA TRP A 201 23.66 -13.66 -18.46
C TRP A 201 24.56 -14.79 -17.93
N LEU A 202 23.97 -15.85 -17.37
CA LEU A 202 24.71 -17.01 -16.86
C LEU A 202 24.94 -18.10 -17.92
N PHE A 203 24.47 -17.91 -19.14
CA PHE A 203 24.58 -18.88 -20.25
C PHE A 203 25.40 -18.36 -21.45
N TYR A 204 26.16 -17.25 -21.28
CA TYR A 204 27.12 -16.76 -22.26
C TYR A 204 28.53 -16.61 -21.67
#